data_dd193bf1b2b54dacc7ec40d938288352
#
_entry.id   dd193bf1b2b54dacc7ec40d938288352
#
_cell.length_a   1.000
_cell.length_b   1.000
_cell.length_c   1.000
_cell.angle_alpha   90.00
_cell.angle_beta   90.00
_cell.angle_gamma   90.00
#
_symmetry.space_group_name_H-M   'P 1'
#
loop_
_entity.id
_entity.type
_entity.pdbx_description
1 polymer ?
#
loop_
_entity_poly.entity_id
_entity_poly.type
_entity_poly.pdbx_seq_one_letter_code
_entity_poly.pdbx_strand_id
1 'polypeptide(L)'
;RMGLQVNFFPPRNSQAMPVVGPNTRYLLAQPFLADTARALQSRGAQHLAAPFPLGVEGTTAWLQAAATEFGVAPDVFEQATAAPRLRADKALAAQRQMLQGQRIFFFPDSQLEIPLARFVQRELGMDLVEVGTPYLHRQHMSAELALLPTGTRISEGQDVDLQLDRCIADAPDLVVCGLGLANPLEAQGITTKWAIELVFTPIQGYEQAADLAGLFSRPLKRRLKLAA
;
A
#
# COMPACT_ATOMS: atom_id res chain seq x y z
N ARG A 1 -6.60 18.75 13.06
CA ARG A 1 -7.38 18.29 14.23
C ARG A 1 -6.49 17.90 15.40
N MET A 2 -5.31 17.33 15.16
CA MET A 2 -4.31 16.98 16.18
C MET A 2 -3.36 18.12 16.56
N GLY A 3 -3.53 19.33 16.03
CA GLY A 3 -2.69 20.49 16.31
C GLY A 3 -1.29 20.45 15.71
N LEU A 4 -0.96 19.45 14.89
CA LEU A 4 0.35 19.33 14.26
C LEU A 4 0.47 20.26 13.04
N GLN A 5 1.61 20.95 12.96
CA GLN A 5 1.98 21.70 11.76
C GLN A 5 2.60 20.75 10.74
N VAL A 6 2.00 20.65 9.56
CA VAL A 6 2.39 19.71 8.52
C VAL A 6 2.84 20.44 7.26
N ASN A 7 4.00 20.05 6.74
CA ASN A 7 4.49 20.47 5.44
C ASN A 7 4.50 19.28 4.47
N PHE A 8 4.11 19.50 3.22
CA PHE A 8 4.14 18.49 2.18
C PHE A 8 5.36 18.65 1.28
N PHE A 9 5.94 17.52 0.88
CA PHE A 9 6.99 17.44 -0.13
C PHE A 9 6.51 16.60 -1.33
N PRO A 10 6.60 17.13 -2.54
CA PRO A 10 6.93 18.51 -2.91
C PRO A 10 5.88 19.51 -2.39
N PRO A 11 6.26 20.77 -2.17
CA PRO A 11 5.30 21.80 -1.75
C PRO A 11 4.23 22.00 -2.83
N ARG A 12 3.01 22.30 -2.40
CA ARG A 12 1.88 22.53 -3.30
C ARG A 12 1.88 23.96 -3.84
N ASN A 13 1.36 24.15 -5.06
CA ASN A 13 1.05 25.45 -5.62
C ASN A 13 2.22 26.45 -5.60
N SER A 14 3.41 26.01 -5.98
CA SER A 14 4.61 26.89 -6.04
C SER A 14 5.00 27.52 -4.70
N GLN A 15 4.57 26.96 -3.60
CA GLN A 15 5.02 27.41 -2.26
C GLN A 15 6.53 27.23 -2.11
N ALA A 16 7.13 28.07 -1.27
CA ALA A 16 8.53 27.94 -0.94
C ALA A 16 8.83 26.58 -0.28
N MET A 17 10.02 26.04 -0.56
CA MET A 17 10.48 24.81 0.08
C MET A 17 10.56 25.02 1.60
N PRO A 18 9.99 24.14 2.41
CA PRO A 18 10.11 24.22 3.86
C PRO A 18 11.57 24.09 4.30
N VAL A 19 11.92 24.78 5.38
CA VAL A 19 13.23 24.62 6.01
C VAL A 19 13.32 23.24 6.63
N VAL A 20 14.39 22.51 6.29
CA VAL A 20 14.66 21.16 6.78
C VAL A 20 15.93 21.16 7.61
N GLY A 21 15.89 20.56 8.80
CA GLY A 21 17.02 20.46 9.71
C GLY A 21 16.84 19.35 10.76
N PRO A 22 17.69 19.32 11.79
CA PRO A 22 17.69 18.23 12.81
C PRO A 22 16.37 18.07 13.59
N ASN A 23 15.59 19.15 13.68
CA ASN A 23 14.28 19.13 14.34
C ASN A 23 13.13 18.68 13.42
N THR A 24 13.42 18.40 12.14
CA THR A 24 12.42 17.93 11.19
C THR A 24 12.19 16.45 11.36
N ARG A 25 10.93 16.06 11.47
CA ARG A 25 10.47 14.67 11.38
C ARG A 25 9.72 14.48 10.08
N TYR A 26 9.92 13.36 9.42
CA TYR A 26 9.19 13.08 8.19
C TYR A 26 8.62 11.66 8.14
N LEU A 27 7.50 11.54 7.48
CA LEU A 27 6.81 10.29 7.16
C LEU A 27 6.78 10.13 5.64
N LEU A 28 7.00 8.92 5.17
CA LEU A 28 6.82 8.58 3.77
C LEU A 28 5.37 8.19 3.51
N ALA A 29 4.75 8.78 2.51
CA ALA A 29 3.41 8.39 2.06
C ALA A 29 3.45 7.37 0.92
N GLN A 30 4.64 7.20 0.29
CA GLN A 30 4.86 6.30 -0.84
C GLN A 30 6.26 5.68 -0.76
N PRO A 31 6.43 4.42 -1.22
CA PRO A 31 7.68 3.69 -1.07
C PRO A 31 8.82 4.13 -1.99
N PHE A 32 8.50 4.72 -3.13
CA PHE A 32 9.48 5.12 -4.16
C PHE A 32 10.13 6.50 -3.92
N LEU A 33 10.15 6.99 -2.67
CA LEU A 33 10.70 8.29 -2.30
C LEU A 33 12.10 8.19 -1.65
N ALA A 34 12.88 7.16 -1.98
CA ALA A 34 14.17 6.91 -1.34
C ALA A 34 15.16 8.07 -1.50
N ASP A 35 15.23 8.71 -2.68
CA ASP A 35 16.12 9.85 -2.91
C ASP A 35 15.67 11.10 -2.15
N THR A 36 14.37 11.35 -2.08
CA THR A 36 13.81 12.42 -1.24
C THR A 36 14.15 12.17 0.24
N ALA A 37 13.96 10.95 0.72
CA ALA A 37 14.31 10.58 2.10
C ALA A 37 15.79 10.80 2.38
N ARG A 38 16.68 10.38 1.48
CA ARG A 38 18.14 10.60 1.59
C ARG A 38 18.49 12.08 1.64
N ALA A 39 17.85 12.91 0.79
CA ALA A 39 18.04 14.35 0.78
C ALA A 39 17.55 15.04 2.07
N LEU A 40 16.48 14.55 2.68
CA LEU A 40 16.00 15.04 3.98
C LEU A 40 16.96 14.62 5.10
N GLN A 41 17.40 13.36 5.12
CA GLN A 41 18.35 12.84 6.11
C GLN A 41 19.70 13.54 6.06
N SER A 42 20.22 13.86 4.87
CA SER A 42 21.48 14.61 4.74
C SER A 42 21.44 16.02 5.34
N ARG A 43 20.22 16.55 5.55
CA ARG A 43 19.97 17.82 6.24
C ARG A 43 19.66 17.66 7.73
N GLY A 44 19.76 16.43 8.26
CA GLY A 44 19.53 16.10 9.66
C GLY A 44 18.09 15.70 10.00
N ALA A 45 17.17 15.67 9.03
CA ALA A 45 15.80 15.24 9.30
C ALA A 45 15.74 13.74 9.67
N GLN A 46 14.80 13.36 10.54
CA GLN A 46 14.65 11.99 11.02
C GLN A 46 13.38 11.35 10.46
N HIS A 47 13.55 10.12 9.97
CA HIS A 47 12.44 9.31 9.47
C HIS A 47 11.66 8.71 10.64
N LEU A 48 10.34 8.87 10.62
CA LEU A 48 9.43 8.12 11.49
C LEU A 48 9.01 6.85 10.76
N ALA A 49 9.46 5.70 11.24
CA ALA A 49 9.10 4.42 10.66
C ALA A 49 7.62 4.12 10.95
N ALA A 50 6.83 3.94 9.89
CA ALA A 50 5.41 3.59 9.95
C ALA A 50 5.01 2.82 8.69
N PRO A 51 3.96 2.00 8.71
CA PRO A 51 3.33 1.50 7.50
C PRO A 51 2.86 2.65 6.63
N PHE A 52 2.83 2.46 5.31
CA PHE A 52 2.28 3.48 4.41
C PHE A 52 0.77 3.68 4.63
N PRO A 53 0.23 4.90 4.39
CA PRO A 53 -1.16 5.23 4.73
C PRO A 53 -2.16 4.61 3.75
N LEU A 54 -2.11 3.30 3.54
CA LEU A 54 -3.06 2.53 2.75
C LEU A 54 -4.04 1.80 3.67
N GLY A 55 -5.33 1.92 3.35
CA GLY A 55 -6.40 1.31 4.15
C GLY A 55 -6.59 1.95 5.52
N VAL A 56 -7.32 1.27 6.38
CA VAL A 56 -7.64 1.74 7.74
C VAL A 56 -6.46 1.55 8.67
N GLU A 57 -5.87 0.35 8.68
CA GLU A 57 -4.76 0.01 9.57
C GLU A 57 -3.51 0.87 9.28
N GLY A 58 -3.07 0.89 8.00
CA GLY A 58 -1.89 1.65 7.62
C GLY A 58 -2.05 3.15 7.86
N THR A 59 -3.20 3.72 7.53
CA THR A 59 -3.48 5.14 7.77
C THR A 59 -3.46 5.46 9.27
N THR A 60 -4.06 4.60 10.10
CA THR A 60 -4.06 4.79 11.56
C THR A 60 -2.65 4.74 12.12
N ALA A 61 -1.86 3.73 11.74
CA ALA A 61 -0.47 3.58 12.22
C ALA A 61 0.43 4.72 11.75
N TRP A 62 0.27 5.18 10.51
CA TRP A 62 1.01 6.32 9.95
C TRP A 62 0.73 7.61 10.73
N LEU A 63 -0.54 7.91 11.03
CA LEU A 63 -0.94 9.05 11.85
C LEU A 63 -0.49 8.91 13.30
N GLN A 64 -0.53 7.69 13.86
CA GLN A 64 -0.11 7.39 15.22
C GLN A 64 1.40 7.62 15.41
N ALA A 65 2.22 7.30 14.41
CA ALA A 65 3.67 7.56 14.48
C ALA A 65 3.97 9.06 14.68
N ALA A 66 3.26 9.93 13.93
CA ALA A 66 3.38 11.38 14.14
C ALA A 66 2.82 11.81 15.49
N ALA A 67 1.66 11.29 15.89
CA ALA A 67 1.04 11.65 17.17
C ALA A 67 1.94 11.30 18.35
N THR A 68 2.55 10.13 18.32
CA THR A 68 3.48 9.66 19.37
C THR A 68 4.74 10.53 19.43
N GLU A 69 5.37 10.81 18.30
CA GLU A 69 6.59 11.63 18.23
C GLU A 69 6.38 13.03 18.80
N PHE A 70 5.23 13.63 18.53
CA PHE A 70 4.91 15.00 18.94
C PHE A 70 4.07 15.08 20.23
N GLY A 71 3.94 13.99 20.97
CA GLY A 71 3.26 13.98 22.28
C GLY A 71 1.77 14.32 22.22
N VAL A 72 1.09 14.00 21.12
CA VAL A 72 -0.37 14.17 21.02
C VAL A 72 -1.05 13.23 22.00
N ALA A 73 -1.92 13.78 22.85
CA ALA A 73 -2.63 12.99 23.84
C ALA A 73 -3.55 11.94 23.17
N PRO A 74 -3.67 10.73 23.74
CA PRO A 74 -4.45 9.63 23.13
C PRO A 74 -5.91 9.97 22.85
N ASP A 75 -6.55 10.75 23.71
CA ASP A 75 -7.91 11.22 23.54
C ASP A 75 -8.05 12.19 22.36
N VAL A 76 -7.08 13.09 22.16
CA VAL A 76 -7.04 14.01 21.00
C VAL A 76 -6.82 13.21 19.72
N PHE A 77 -5.96 12.19 19.71
CA PHE A 77 -5.77 11.31 18.59
C PHE A 77 -7.06 10.56 18.24
N GLU A 78 -7.69 9.95 19.24
CA GLU A 78 -8.94 9.20 19.04
C GLU A 78 -10.06 10.12 18.55
N GLN A 79 -10.24 11.30 19.15
CA GLN A 79 -11.22 12.29 18.68
C GLN A 79 -10.98 12.71 17.22
N ALA A 80 -9.74 12.81 16.79
CA ALA A 80 -9.39 13.19 15.42
C ALA A 80 -9.63 12.08 14.41
N THR A 81 -9.46 10.80 14.79
CA THR A 81 -9.39 9.65 13.87
C THR A 81 -10.56 8.69 13.95
N ALA A 82 -11.29 8.60 15.08
CA ALA A 82 -12.35 7.59 15.28
C ALA A 82 -13.44 7.63 14.19
N ALA A 83 -13.99 8.80 13.90
CA ALA A 83 -15.07 8.92 12.94
C ALA A 83 -14.65 8.56 11.49
N PRO A 84 -13.56 9.09 10.91
CA PRO A 84 -13.10 8.69 9.58
C PRO A 84 -12.66 7.21 9.54
N ARG A 85 -12.02 6.70 10.58
CA ARG A 85 -11.63 5.30 10.71
C ARG A 85 -12.83 4.36 10.65
N LEU A 86 -13.88 4.66 11.42
CA LEU A 86 -15.12 3.87 11.43
C LEU A 86 -15.83 3.90 10.08
N ARG A 87 -15.88 5.05 9.40
CA ARG A 87 -16.48 5.14 8.05
C ARG A 87 -15.71 4.27 7.06
N ALA A 88 -14.39 4.35 7.08
CA ALA A 88 -13.53 3.56 6.19
C ALA A 88 -13.69 2.05 6.44
N ASP A 89 -13.68 1.60 7.69
CA ASP A 89 -13.86 0.19 8.03
C ASP A 89 -15.22 -0.34 7.58
N LYS A 90 -16.30 0.41 7.82
CA LYS A 90 -17.63 0.06 7.31
C LYS A 90 -17.68 -0.03 5.78
N ALA A 91 -16.98 0.88 5.09
CA ALA A 91 -16.95 0.89 3.63
C ALA A 91 -16.16 -0.28 3.04
N LEU A 92 -15.21 -0.87 3.80
CA LEU A 92 -14.48 -2.07 3.40
C LEU A 92 -15.29 -3.36 3.52
N ALA A 93 -16.37 -3.39 4.32
CA ALA A 93 -17.08 -4.62 4.65
C ALA A 93 -17.56 -5.42 3.41
N ALA A 94 -18.16 -4.75 2.43
CA ALA A 94 -18.63 -5.40 1.21
C ALA A 94 -17.48 -5.94 0.32
N GLN A 95 -16.34 -5.25 0.32
CA GLN A 95 -15.15 -5.68 -0.43
C GLN A 95 -14.48 -6.85 0.27
N ARG A 96 -14.39 -6.80 1.60
CA ARG A 96 -13.85 -7.88 2.46
C ARG A 96 -14.61 -9.19 2.23
N GLN A 97 -15.94 -9.15 2.24
CA GLN A 97 -16.77 -10.33 2.01
C GLN A 97 -16.47 -11.01 0.66
N MET A 98 -16.13 -10.25 -0.37
CA MET A 98 -15.84 -10.78 -1.69
C MET A 98 -14.39 -11.26 -1.84
N LEU A 99 -13.45 -10.59 -1.18
CA LEU A 99 -12.02 -10.80 -1.38
C LEU A 99 -11.42 -11.80 -0.40
N GLN A 100 -12.09 -12.03 0.72
CA GLN A 100 -11.61 -12.96 1.75
C GLN A 100 -11.37 -14.37 1.18
N GLY A 101 -10.18 -14.90 1.43
CA GLY A 101 -9.75 -16.22 0.97
C GLY A 101 -9.40 -16.29 -0.52
N GLN A 102 -9.54 -15.18 -1.27
CA GLN A 102 -9.05 -15.14 -2.65
C GLN A 102 -7.52 -15.05 -2.66
N ARG A 103 -6.89 -15.81 -3.57
CA ARG A 103 -5.43 -15.91 -3.69
C ARG A 103 -4.92 -14.82 -4.61
N ILE A 104 -3.90 -14.06 -4.17
CA ILE A 104 -3.36 -12.93 -4.93
C ILE A 104 -1.85 -13.07 -5.15
N PHE A 105 -1.42 -12.73 -6.35
CA PHE A 105 -0.02 -12.72 -6.79
C PHE A 105 0.35 -11.31 -7.28
N PHE A 106 1.50 -10.79 -6.86
CA PHE A 106 2.02 -9.51 -7.30
C PHE A 106 3.28 -9.70 -8.15
N PHE A 107 3.26 -9.20 -9.37
CA PHE A 107 4.49 -9.00 -10.16
C PHE A 107 5.15 -7.66 -9.78
N PRO A 108 6.49 -7.55 -9.92
CA PRO A 108 7.20 -6.32 -9.66
C PRO A 108 6.83 -5.23 -10.67
N ASP A 109 6.42 -4.05 -10.21
CA ASP A 109 6.03 -2.94 -11.08
C ASP A 109 6.39 -1.56 -10.51
N SER A 110 5.93 -1.24 -9.28
CA SER A 110 5.91 0.13 -8.76
C SER A 110 6.51 0.34 -7.37
N GLN A 111 6.96 -0.71 -6.69
CA GLN A 111 7.32 -0.74 -5.26
C GLN A 111 6.10 -0.61 -4.31
N LEU A 112 4.88 -0.45 -4.82
CA LEU A 112 3.66 -0.45 -3.99
C LEU A 112 3.26 -1.86 -3.54
N GLU A 113 3.85 -2.90 -4.10
CA GLU A 113 3.44 -4.30 -3.91
C GLU A 113 3.46 -4.71 -2.44
N ILE A 114 4.50 -4.33 -1.68
CA ILE A 114 4.61 -4.66 -0.25
C ILE A 114 3.50 -4.00 0.59
N PRO A 115 3.29 -2.67 0.54
CA PRO A 115 2.19 -2.05 1.28
C PRO A 115 0.80 -2.49 0.79
N LEU A 116 0.62 -2.79 -0.50
CA LEU A 116 -0.62 -3.34 -1.02
C LEU A 116 -0.85 -4.76 -0.51
N ALA A 117 0.19 -5.61 -0.47
CA ALA A 117 0.11 -6.96 0.08
C ALA A 117 -0.33 -6.95 1.55
N ARG A 118 0.26 -6.06 2.38
CA ARG A 118 -0.20 -5.88 3.76
C ARG A 118 -1.68 -5.49 3.80
N PHE A 119 -2.09 -4.50 2.99
CA PHE A 119 -3.48 -4.04 2.96
C PHE A 119 -4.45 -5.14 2.56
N VAL A 120 -4.21 -5.84 1.44
CA VAL A 120 -5.15 -6.87 0.95
C VAL A 120 -5.19 -8.09 1.88
N GLN A 121 -4.08 -8.45 2.49
CA GLN A 121 -4.01 -9.57 3.41
C GLN A 121 -4.69 -9.24 4.74
N ARG A 122 -4.32 -8.14 5.40
CA ARG A 122 -4.77 -7.85 6.76
C ARG A 122 -6.15 -7.21 6.82
N GLU A 123 -6.49 -6.38 5.84
CA GLU A 123 -7.74 -5.63 5.88
C GLU A 123 -8.84 -6.22 4.99
N LEU A 124 -8.47 -7.03 3.98
CA LEU A 124 -9.43 -7.67 3.07
C LEU A 124 -9.44 -9.20 3.16
N GLY A 125 -8.50 -9.81 3.89
CA GLY A 125 -8.45 -11.24 4.13
C GLY A 125 -8.05 -12.08 2.92
N MET A 126 -7.29 -11.50 1.96
CA MET A 126 -6.75 -12.25 0.82
C MET A 126 -5.53 -13.08 1.23
N ASP A 127 -5.31 -14.19 0.52
CA ASP A 127 -4.15 -15.07 0.72
C ASP A 127 -3.03 -14.69 -0.25
N LEU A 128 -1.86 -14.30 0.30
CA LEU A 128 -0.70 -13.93 -0.50
C LEU A 128 -0.02 -15.18 -1.07
N VAL A 129 0.11 -15.26 -2.39
CA VAL A 129 0.84 -16.33 -3.08
C VAL A 129 2.31 -15.96 -3.23
N GLU A 130 2.59 -14.83 -3.85
CA GLU A 130 3.91 -14.24 -3.99
C GLU A 130 3.80 -12.72 -4.10
N VAL A 131 4.75 -12.00 -3.53
CA VAL A 131 4.85 -10.54 -3.61
C VAL A 131 6.15 -10.17 -4.29
N GLY A 132 6.08 -9.94 -5.59
CA GLY A 132 7.21 -9.41 -6.38
C GLY A 132 7.33 -7.90 -6.19
N THR A 133 8.54 -7.40 -6.09
CA THR A 133 8.83 -5.97 -6.07
C THR A 133 10.09 -5.66 -6.87
N PRO A 134 10.15 -4.56 -7.63
CA PRO A 134 11.34 -4.22 -8.41
C PRO A 134 12.55 -3.87 -7.52
N TYR A 135 12.27 -3.30 -6.35
CA TYR A 135 13.29 -2.90 -5.38
C TYR A 135 12.70 -2.87 -3.97
N LEU A 136 13.43 -3.45 -3.02
CA LEU A 136 13.04 -3.51 -1.61
C LEU A 136 13.97 -2.65 -0.74
N HIS A 137 13.56 -1.42 -0.45
CA HIS A 137 14.26 -0.59 0.51
C HIS A 137 13.91 -1.04 1.94
N ARG A 138 14.66 -2.01 2.48
CA ARG A 138 14.35 -2.71 3.73
C ARG A 138 14.12 -1.76 4.93
N GLN A 139 14.87 -0.67 5.02
CA GLN A 139 14.70 0.30 6.12
C GLN A 139 13.34 1.04 6.01
N HIS A 140 12.98 1.54 4.83
CA HIS A 140 11.72 2.25 4.64
C HIS A 140 10.50 1.32 4.69
N MET A 141 10.69 0.05 4.33
CA MET A 141 9.65 -0.98 4.33
C MET A 141 9.57 -1.77 5.65
N SER A 142 10.43 -1.48 6.63
CA SER A 142 10.54 -2.30 7.85
C SER A 142 9.20 -2.46 8.57
N ALA A 143 8.42 -1.39 8.67
CA ALA A 143 7.11 -1.42 9.34
C ALA A 143 6.06 -2.23 8.55
N GLU A 144 6.10 -2.22 7.22
CA GLU A 144 5.23 -3.05 6.38
C GLU A 144 5.63 -4.53 6.47
N LEU A 145 6.93 -4.82 6.34
CA LEU A 145 7.46 -6.18 6.38
C LEU A 145 7.16 -6.88 7.72
N ALA A 146 7.18 -6.12 8.82
CA ALA A 146 6.85 -6.65 10.15
C ALA A 146 5.37 -7.06 10.29
N LEU A 147 4.49 -6.55 9.42
CA LEU A 147 3.06 -6.84 9.42
C LEU A 147 2.67 -7.96 8.44
N LEU A 148 3.57 -8.36 7.54
CA LEU A 148 3.30 -9.48 6.65
C LEU A 148 3.38 -10.81 7.40
N PRO A 149 2.61 -11.83 6.98
CA PRO A 149 2.70 -13.18 7.56
C PRO A 149 4.12 -13.74 7.46
N THR A 150 4.54 -14.46 8.50
CA THR A 150 5.81 -15.18 8.48
C THR A 150 5.84 -16.17 7.31
N GLY A 151 6.92 -16.16 6.53
CA GLY A 151 7.07 -17.03 5.37
C GLY A 151 6.42 -16.50 4.08
N THR A 152 5.90 -15.26 4.07
CA THR A 152 5.46 -14.63 2.82
C THR A 152 6.59 -14.69 1.79
N ARG A 153 6.30 -15.27 0.61
CA ARG A 153 7.26 -15.33 -0.50
C ARG A 153 7.41 -13.92 -1.11
N ILE A 154 8.56 -13.31 -0.90
CA ILE A 154 8.90 -12.00 -1.47
C ILE A 154 10.00 -12.21 -2.52
N SER A 155 9.78 -11.72 -3.74
CA SER A 155 10.72 -11.76 -4.85
C SER A 155 11.17 -10.35 -5.20
N GLU A 156 12.47 -10.06 -5.07
CA GLU A 156 13.05 -8.76 -5.40
C GLU A 156 13.88 -8.86 -6.67
N GLY A 157 13.56 -8.05 -7.68
CA GLY A 157 14.35 -7.92 -8.91
C GLY A 157 14.61 -9.25 -9.64
N GLN A 158 13.72 -10.23 -9.54
CA GLN A 158 13.90 -11.55 -10.13
C GLN A 158 13.54 -11.57 -11.61
N ASP A 159 13.97 -12.64 -12.27
CA ASP A 159 13.60 -12.98 -13.64
C ASP A 159 12.07 -13.12 -13.75
N VAL A 160 11.47 -12.30 -14.60
CA VAL A 160 10.01 -12.23 -14.77
C VAL A 160 9.45 -13.51 -15.39
N ASP A 161 10.20 -14.17 -16.26
CA ASP A 161 9.74 -15.42 -16.91
C ASP A 161 9.67 -16.56 -15.88
N LEU A 162 10.68 -16.70 -15.01
CA LEU A 162 10.64 -17.66 -13.90
C LEU A 162 9.52 -17.34 -12.90
N GLN A 163 9.23 -16.06 -12.70
CA GLN A 163 8.12 -15.65 -11.85
C GLN A 163 6.77 -15.95 -12.50
N LEU A 164 6.66 -15.81 -13.83
CA LEU A 164 5.48 -16.15 -14.60
C LEU A 164 5.18 -17.66 -14.51
N ASP A 165 6.20 -18.51 -14.64
CA ASP A 165 6.05 -19.96 -14.49
C ASP A 165 5.49 -20.33 -13.10
N ARG A 166 5.98 -19.70 -12.03
CA ARG A 166 5.45 -19.90 -10.69
C ARG A 166 4.01 -19.41 -10.55
N CYS A 167 3.70 -18.25 -11.13
CA CYS A 167 2.35 -17.69 -11.12
C CYS A 167 1.34 -18.64 -11.77
N ILE A 168 1.71 -19.22 -12.93
CA ILE A 168 0.86 -20.17 -13.66
C ILE A 168 0.69 -21.46 -12.84
N ALA A 169 1.76 -21.98 -12.27
CA ALA A 169 1.72 -23.20 -11.45
C ALA A 169 0.91 -23.01 -10.16
N ASP A 170 1.02 -21.86 -9.53
CA ASP A 170 0.30 -21.53 -8.28
C ASP A 170 -1.18 -21.20 -8.53
N ALA A 171 -1.58 -20.86 -9.76
CA ALA A 171 -2.95 -20.56 -10.17
C ALA A 171 -3.72 -19.62 -9.21
N PRO A 172 -3.26 -18.37 -9.01
CA PRO A 172 -3.95 -17.40 -8.14
C PRO A 172 -5.29 -16.96 -8.74
N ASP A 173 -6.20 -16.46 -7.88
CA ASP A 173 -7.48 -15.91 -8.31
C ASP A 173 -7.34 -14.53 -8.94
N LEU A 174 -6.34 -13.76 -8.50
CA LEU A 174 -6.04 -12.42 -9.01
C LEU A 174 -4.54 -12.19 -9.11
N VAL A 175 -4.10 -11.63 -10.23
CA VAL A 175 -2.70 -11.23 -10.46
C VAL A 175 -2.62 -9.73 -10.65
N VAL A 176 -1.78 -9.08 -9.86
CA VAL A 176 -1.41 -7.66 -10.08
C VAL A 176 -0.16 -7.62 -10.94
N CYS A 177 -0.21 -7.00 -12.10
CA CYS A 177 0.91 -6.99 -13.04
C CYS A 177 0.87 -5.76 -13.97
N GLY A 178 2.00 -5.51 -14.63
CA GLY A 178 2.09 -4.56 -15.73
C GLY A 178 1.34 -5.03 -16.98
N LEU A 179 1.08 -4.11 -17.89
CA LEU A 179 0.31 -4.38 -19.14
C LEU A 179 0.91 -5.49 -20.00
N GLY A 180 2.24 -5.62 -20.03
CA GLY A 180 2.91 -6.64 -20.84
C GLY A 180 2.57 -8.07 -20.42
N LEU A 181 2.27 -8.31 -19.14
CA LEU A 181 1.90 -9.63 -18.62
C LEU A 181 0.40 -9.87 -18.57
N ALA A 182 -0.43 -8.82 -18.58
CA ALA A 182 -1.87 -8.96 -18.45
C ALA A 182 -2.48 -9.81 -19.59
N ASN A 183 -2.16 -9.50 -20.85
CA ASN A 183 -2.71 -10.22 -21.99
C ASN A 183 -2.35 -11.71 -22.03
N PRO A 184 -1.06 -12.12 -21.85
CA PRO A 184 -0.69 -13.53 -21.76
C PRO A 184 -1.40 -14.29 -20.63
N LEU A 185 -1.55 -13.66 -19.46
CA LEU A 185 -2.22 -14.27 -18.30
C LEU A 185 -3.73 -14.41 -18.53
N GLU A 186 -4.38 -13.38 -19.07
CA GLU A 186 -5.81 -13.40 -19.40
C GLU A 186 -6.15 -14.43 -20.49
N ALA A 187 -5.24 -14.62 -21.47
CA ALA A 187 -5.38 -15.68 -22.48
C ALA A 187 -5.37 -17.08 -21.86
N GLN A 188 -4.80 -17.26 -20.68
CA GLN A 188 -4.80 -18.50 -19.89
C GLN A 188 -5.94 -18.56 -18.86
N GLY A 189 -6.88 -17.59 -18.92
CA GLY A 189 -8.02 -17.53 -18.00
C GLY A 189 -7.71 -16.98 -16.60
N ILE A 190 -6.50 -16.43 -16.40
CA ILE A 190 -6.09 -15.82 -15.12
C ILE A 190 -6.61 -14.37 -15.07
N THR A 191 -7.28 -14.01 -13.97
CA THR A 191 -7.79 -12.65 -13.80
C THR A 191 -6.66 -11.70 -13.44
N THR A 192 -6.54 -10.58 -14.15
CA THR A 192 -5.50 -9.59 -13.89
C THR A 192 -6.03 -8.26 -13.38
N LYS A 193 -5.17 -7.54 -12.67
CA LYS A 193 -5.31 -6.15 -12.27
C LYS A 193 -4.07 -5.39 -12.72
N TRP A 194 -4.27 -4.35 -13.53
CA TRP A 194 -3.16 -3.53 -13.99
C TRP A 194 -2.58 -2.69 -12.86
N ALA A 195 -1.31 -2.89 -12.58
CA ALA A 195 -0.58 -2.20 -11.51
C ALA A 195 -0.54 -0.69 -11.70
N ILE A 196 -0.47 -0.20 -12.95
CA ILE A 196 -0.44 1.22 -13.28
C ILE A 196 -1.64 2.01 -12.72
N GLU A 197 -2.81 1.39 -12.63
CA GLU A 197 -3.98 2.04 -12.05
C GLU A 197 -3.79 2.37 -10.57
N LEU A 198 -3.02 1.56 -9.85
CA LEU A 198 -2.72 1.76 -8.42
C LEU A 198 -1.76 2.93 -8.18
N VAL A 199 -0.94 3.27 -9.19
CA VAL A 199 0.00 4.41 -9.12
C VAL A 199 -0.71 5.74 -9.36
N PHE A 200 -1.68 5.78 -10.28
CA PHE A 200 -2.36 7.02 -10.66
C PHE A 200 -3.68 7.28 -9.91
N THR A 201 -4.22 6.29 -9.24
CA THR A 201 -5.44 6.46 -8.45
C THR A 201 -5.07 6.99 -7.05
N PRO A 202 -5.84 7.93 -6.47
CA PRO A 202 -5.69 8.27 -5.07
C PRO A 202 -5.97 7.07 -4.18
N ILE A 203 -4.97 6.60 -3.43
CA ILE A 203 -5.05 5.36 -2.63
C ILE A 203 -4.74 5.57 -1.14
N GLN A 204 -4.26 6.76 -0.76
CA GLN A 204 -3.83 7.04 0.61
C GLN A 204 -4.98 7.60 1.46
N GLY A 205 -4.98 7.21 2.73
CA GLY A 205 -5.89 7.75 3.73
C GLY A 205 -7.19 6.96 3.89
N TYR A 206 -7.93 7.31 4.92
CA TYR A 206 -9.19 6.64 5.25
C TYR A 206 -10.24 6.73 4.13
N GLU A 207 -10.39 7.90 3.55
CA GLU A 207 -11.43 8.15 2.56
C GLU A 207 -11.22 7.36 1.26
N GLN A 208 -9.97 6.95 0.96
CA GLN A 208 -9.63 6.18 -0.24
C GLN A 208 -9.63 4.66 -0.01
N ALA A 209 -9.79 4.20 1.22
CA ALA A 209 -9.66 2.78 1.55
C ALA A 209 -10.65 1.89 0.77
N ALA A 210 -11.91 2.32 0.63
CA ALA A 210 -12.93 1.58 -0.10
C ALA A 210 -12.68 1.57 -1.62
N ASP A 211 -12.23 2.68 -2.19
CA ASP A 211 -11.89 2.77 -3.61
C ASP A 211 -10.68 1.91 -3.94
N LEU A 212 -9.65 1.92 -3.09
CA LEU A 212 -8.50 1.02 -3.19
C LEU A 212 -8.94 -0.44 -3.17
N ALA A 213 -9.76 -0.86 -2.21
CA ALA A 213 -10.31 -2.22 -2.17
C ALA A 213 -11.14 -2.54 -3.41
N GLY A 214 -11.86 -1.57 -3.94
CA GLY A 214 -12.62 -1.65 -5.18
C GLY A 214 -11.76 -1.99 -6.40
N LEU A 215 -10.51 -1.53 -6.45
CA LEU A 215 -9.59 -1.85 -7.54
C LEU A 215 -9.28 -3.35 -7.62
N PHE A 216 -9.23 -4.04 -6.49
CA PHE A 216 -8.99 -5.49 -6.43
C PHE A 216 -10.28 -6.31 -6.65
N SER A 217 -11.43 -5.83 -6.19
CA SER A 217 -12.68 -6.58 -6.33
C SER A 217 -13.32 -6.50 -7.71
N ARG A 218 -13.13 -5.39 -8.45
CA ARG A 218 -13.73 -5.19 -9.79
C ARG A 218 -13.36 -6.27 -10.81
N PRO A 219 -12.07 -6.68 -10.96
CA PRO A 219 -11.71 -7.75 -11.89
C PRO A 219 -12.41 -9.07 -11.58
N LEU A 220 -12.47 -9.47 -10.32
CA LEU A 220 -13.14 -10.70 -9.88
C LEU A 220 -14.65 -10.63 -10.09
N LYS A 221 -15.29 -9.48 -9.82
CA LYS A 221 -16.72 -9.27 -10.14
C LYS A 221 -16.99 -9.41 -11.63
N ARG A 222 -16.10 -8.86 -12.47
CA ARG A 222 -16.22 -9.01 -13.93
C ARG A 222 -16.14 -10.47 -14.37
N ARG A 223 -15.17 -11.23 -13.84
CA ARG A 223 -15.02 -12.66 -14.11
C ARG A 223 -16.30 -13.43 -13.78
N LEU A 224 -16.86 -13.22 -12.59
CA LEU A 224 -18.10 -13.90 -12.17
C LEU A 224 -19.28 -13.59 -13.07
N LYS A 225 -19.41 -12.34 -13.56
CA LYS A 225 -20.48 -11.96 -14.50
C LYS A 225 -20.32 -12.56 -15.91
N LEU A 226 -19.09 -12.85 -16.33
CA LEU A 226 -18.82 -13.45 -17.63
C LEU A 226 -18.97 -15.00 -17.61
N ALA A 227 -18.91 -15.60 -16.42
CA ALA A 227 -19.08 -17.02 -16.21
C ALA A 227 -20.54 -17.45 -15.94
N ALA A 228 -21.43 -16.48 -15.69
CA ALA A 228 -22.86 -16.69 -15.46
C ALA A 228 -23.68 -16.53 -16.75
#